data_323a7e00e9e0688e7ec718ca9e9d62ea
#
_entry.id   323a7e00e9e0688e7ec718ca9e9d62ea
#
_cell.length_a   1.000
_cell.length_b   1.000
_cell.length_c   1.000
_cell.angle_alpha   90.00
_cell.angle_beta   90.00
_cell.angle_gamma   90.00
#
_symmetry.space_group_name_H-M   'P 1'
#
loop_
_entity.id
_entity.type
_entity.pdbx_description
1 polymer ?
#
loop_
_entity_poly.entity_id
_entity_poly.type
_entity_poly.pdbx_seq_one_letter_code
_entity_poly.pdbx_strand_id
1 'polypeptide(L)'
;PQPEPDPEPVPQPLPEAGPLNALTGLPKAEGVAQDARPVAVMVANNDRALPQRGLAAADVLVEMLTEGGITRLMALYADMGSVPQVGPVRSTRDQFVQFALPLNSILAHIGSSVYARNLLDVTGADSIDGLYLGRTAYWFDEARSNPKPGGYLKEYCWFTDAALLAAGRDHLGIDPAGTVHTLFRFSDTPTPATGAATTVTLSFSGAAEAGFAYSADTGLYAKSIFGAPHTDEDGTPLQYTNLLLLNCNITLKPDGQVTEFDMTEGTGWYCTAGGVLPLIWQKGGPKDDLHLYLEDGTEVLVAPGKSYVAYLPAGRENAVVFG
;
A
#
# COMPACT_ATOMS: atom_id res chain seq x y z
N PRO A 1 3.82 39.54 58.98
CA PRO A 1 3.29 39.30 57.63
C PRO A 1 3.97 38.04 57.06
N GLN A 2 3.16 37.04 56.72
CA GLN A 2 3.64 35.89 55.99
C GLN A 2 3.90 36.32 54.53
N PRO A 3 4.97 35.85 53.86
CA PRO A 3 5.13 36.10 52.44
C PRO A 3 4.03 35.40 51.66
N GLU A 4 3.50 36.10 50.68
CA GLU A 4 2.56 35.55 49.69
C GLU A 4 3.19 34.34 48.96
N PRO A 5 2.46 33.23 48.76
CA PRO A 5 3.02 32.11 47.99
C PRO A 5 3.29 32.54 46.54
N ASP A 6 4.43 32.11 46.01
CA ASP A 6 4.77 32.30 44.59
C ASP A 6 3.64 31.76 43.70
N PRO A 7 3.27 32.47 42.63
CA PRO A 7 2.25 31.98 41.68
C PRO A 7 2.70 30.66 41.07
N GLU A 8 1.80 29.66 41.08
CA GLU A 8 2.03 28.38 40.43
C GLU A 8 2.38 28.57 38.93
N PRO A 9 3.35 27.83 38.38
CA PRO A 9 3.69 27.96 36.98
C PRO A 9 2.49 27.57 36.12
N VAL A 10 2.06 28.50 35.25
CA VAL A 10 1.02 28.26 34.27
C VAL A 10 1.46 27.09 33.37
N PRO A 11 0.66 26.02 33.24
CA PRO A 11 1.03 24.90 32.34
C PRO A 11 1.25 25.47 30.94
N GLN A 12 2.45 25.23 30.40
CA GLN A 12 2.68 25.51 28.97
C GLN A 12 1.76 24.61 28.15
N PRO A 13 1.07 25.14 27.13
CA PRO A 13 0.28 24.33 26.24
C PRO A 13 1.23 23.27 25.63
N LEU A 14 0.80 22.01 25.67
CA LEU A 14 1.49 20.94 24.97
C LEU A 14 1.65 21.35 23.50
N PRO A 15 2.81 21.10 22.87
CA PRO A 15 2.99 21.35 21.44
C PRO A 15 1.82 20.70 20.69
N GLU A 16 1.15 21.46 19.81
CA GLU A 16 0.13 20.89 18.95
C GLU A 16 0.75 19.72 18.19
N ALA A 17 0.08 18.56 18.24
CA ALA A 17 0.53 17.41 17.49
C ALA A 17 0.59 17.81 16.00
N GLY A 18 1.77 17.67 15.40
CA GLY A 18 1.97 17.98 13.98
C GLY A 18 1.04 17.14 13.07
N PRO A 19 0.99 17.44 11.77
CA PRO A 19 0.13 16.72 10.84
C PRO A 19 0.47 15.22 10.83
N LEU A 20 -0.59 14.37 10.81
CA LEU A 20 -0.43 12.92 10.76
C LEU A 20 -0.36 12.43 9.31
N ASN A 21 0.46 11.42 9.08
CA ASN A 21 0.48 10.66 7.84
C ASN A 21 -0.81 9.85 7.72
N ALA A 22 -1.62 10.16 6.72
CA ALA A 22 -2.92 9.55 6.48
C ALA A 22 -2.86 8.02 6.19
N LEU A 23 -1.69 7.51 5.81
CA LEU A 23 -1.47 6.10 5.50
C LEU A 23 -1.05 5.27 6.72
N THR A 24 -0.44 5.92 7.74
CA THR A 24 0.15 5.21 8.88
C THR A 24 -0.35 5.67 10.25
N GLY A 25 -1.02 6.81 10.35
CA GLY A 25 -1.38 7.43 11.63
C GLY A 25 -0.18 7.99 12.42
N LEU A 26 1.04 7.88 11.92
CA LEU A 26 2.24 8.44 12.53
C LEU A 26 2.42 9.92 12.17
N PRO A 27 3.19 10.71 12.92
CA PRO A 27 3.53 12.07 12.52
C PRO A 27 4.16 12.10 11.12
N LYS A 28 3.78 13.08 10.30
CA LYS A 28 4.47 13.33 9.01
C LYS A 28 5.90 13.79 9.26
N ALA A 29 6.78 13.56 8.28
CA ALA A 29 8.12 14.10 8.29
C ALA A 29 8.09 15.63 8.35
N GLU A 30 9.09 16.23 8.98
CA GLU A 30 9.20 17.69 9.09
C GLU A 30 9.20 18.35 7.70
N GLY A 31 8.41 19.41 7.55
CA GLY A 31 8.28 20.14 6.28
C GLY A 31 7.29 19.56 5.28
N VAL A 32 6.70 18.40 5.53
CA VAL A 32 5.65 17.83 4.68
C VAL A 32 4.30 18.49 5.00
N ALA A 33 3.66 19.08 3.99
CA ALA A 33 2.36 19.72 4.15
C ALA A 33 1.25 18.72 4.55
N GLN A 34 0.27 19.18 5.31
CA GLN A 34 -0.84 18.33 5.76
C GLN A 34 -1.67 17.82 4.58
N ASP A 35 -1.88 18.66 3.58
CA ASP A 35 -2.65 18.41 2.36
C ASP A 35 -1.81 17.78 1.22
N ALA A 36 -0.55 17.43 1.46
CA ALA A 36 0.27 16.71 0.49
C ALA A 36 -0.39 15.37 0.14
N ARG A 37 -0.64 15.17 -1.14
CA ARG A 37 -1.33 13.97 -1.67
C ARG A 37 -0.39 12.76 -1.66
N PRO A 38 -0.87 11.57 -1.25
CA PRO A 38 -0.11 10.34 -1.37
C PRO A 38 0.22 10.01 -2.83
N VAL A 39 1.29 9.24 -3.00
CA VAL A 39 1.66 8.69 -4.31
C VAL A 39 1.58 7.18 -4.26
N ALA A 40 0.92 6.58 -5.26
CA ALA A 40 0.73 5.15 -5.39
C ALA A 40 1.48 4.63 -6.61
N VAL A 41 2.55 3.86 -6.42
CA VAL A 41 3.39 3.34 -7.50
C VAL A 41 3.11 1.86 -7.74
N MET A 42 2.80 1.51 -9.00
CA MET A 42 2.55 0.12 -9.40
C MET A 42 3.86 -0.65 -9.63
N VAL A 43 4.08 -1.75 -8.92
CA VAL A 43 5.31 -2.55 -8.97
C VAL A 43 5.02 -3.99 -9.34
N ALA A 44 5.85 -4.57 -10.21
CA ALA A 44 5.78 -5.99 -10.57
C ALA A 44 6.05 -6.89 -9.37
N ASN A 45 5.32 -8.02 -9.27
CA ASN A 45 5.48 -8.99 -8.18
C ASN A 45 5.48 -10.43 -8.69
N ASN A 46 6.50 -10.80 -9.42
CA ASN A 46 6.78 -12.16 -9.81
C ASN A 46 8.30 -12.42 -9.68
N ASP A 47 8.70 -13.67 -9.83
CA ASP A 47 10.10 -14.10 -9.71
C ASP A 47 11.07 -13.32 -10.60
N ARG A 48 10.61 -12.93 -11.81
CA ARG A 48 11.40 -12.16 -12.79
C ARG A 48 11.54 -10.68 -12.43
N ALA A 49 10.77 -10.17 -11.48
CA ALA A 49 10.83 -8.78 -11.02
C ALA A 49 11.80 -8.57 -9.86
N LEU A 50 12.20 -9.67 -9.19
CA LEU A 50 13.07 -9.59 -8.01
C LEU A 50 14.54 -9.36 -8.42
N PRO A 51 15.34 -8.63 -7.58
CA PRO A 51 14.87 -7.84 -6.46
C PRO A 51 14.14 -6.58 -6.93
N GLN A 52 13.18 -6.11 -6.15
CA GLN A 52 12.55 -4.79 -6.32
C GLN A 52 13.39 -3.74 -5.60
N ARG A 53 13.00 -2.46 -5.77
CA ARG A 53 13.57 -1.32 -5.08
C ARG A 53 12.48 -0.48 -4.47
N GLY A 54 12.73 0.08 -3.30
CA GLY A 54 11.92 1.12 -2.66
C GLY A 54 10.70 0.62 -1.90
N LEU A 55 10.36 -0.66 -1.94
CA LEU A 55 9.16 -1.20 -1.28
C LEU A 55 9.23 -1.13 0.24
N ALA A 56 10.43 -1.32 0.82
CA ALA A 56 10.63 -1.22 2.26
C ALA A 56 10.36 0.18 2.82
N ALA A 57 10.48 1.22 2.00
CA ALA A 57 10.18 2.60 2.38
C ALA A 57 8.68 2.93 2.32
N ALA A 58 7.87 2.16 1.59
CA ALA A 58 6.44 2.41 1.46
C ALA A 58 5.73 2.42 2.83
N ASP A 59 4.76 3.31 2.98
CA ASP A 59 3.89 3.40 4.15
C ASP A 59 2.85 2.28 4.15
N VAL A 60 2.33 1.96 2.95
CA VAL A 60 1.38 0.87 2.72
C VAL A 60 1.80 0.10 1.47
N LEU A 61 1.77 -1.22 1.56
CA LEU A 61 1.93 -2.10 0.41
C LEU A 61 0.64 -2.89 0.18
N VAL A 62 0.02 -2.69 -0.97
CA VAL A 62 -1.20 -3.40 -1.38
C VAL A 62 -0.86 -4.48 -2.38
N GLU A 63 -1.32 -5.71 -2.14
CA GLU A 63 -1.10 -6.86 -3.04
C GLU A 63 -2.43 -7.44 -3.50
N MET A 64 -2.62 -7.53 -4.82
CA MET A 64 -3.81 -8.11 -5.46
C MET A 64 -3.44 -8.94 -6.68
N LEU A 65 -4.28 -9.94 -6.98
CA LEU A 65 -4.18 -10.73 -8.21
C LEU A 65 -4.31 -9.85 -9.46
N THR A 66 -3.57 -10.25 -10.47
CA THR A 66 -3.73 -9.78 -11.85
C THR A 66 -3.85 -10.99 -12.79
N GLU A 67 -3.77 -10.77 -14.08
CA GLU A 67 -3.89 -11.83 -15.10
C GLU A 67 -2.82 -12.91 -14.90
N GLY A 68 -3.16 -14.15 -15.27
CA GLY A 68 -2.25 -15.28 -15.21
C GLY A 68 -1.96 -15.83 -13.82
N GLY A 69 -2.75 -15.42 -12.81
CA GLY A 69 -2.61 -15.90 -11.44
C GLY A 69 -1.41 -15.34 -10.68
N ILE A 70 -0.74 -14.33 -11.22
CA ILE A 70 0.32 -13.59 -10.50
C ILE A 70 -0.29 -12.42 -9.74
N THR A 71 0.44 -11.89 -8.76
CA THR A 71 0.06 -10.66 -8.08
C THR A 71 0.81 -9.44 -8.63
N ARG A 72 0.34 -8.28 -8.27
CA ARG A 72 1.01 -7.00 -8.43
C ARG A 72 0.97 -6.23 -7.13
N LEU A 73 1.98 -5.40 -6.90
CA LEU A 73 2.06 -4.54 -5.74
C LEU A 73 1.71 -3.10 -6.12
N MET A 74 1.05 -2.41 -5.20
CA MET A 74 0.95 -0.96 -5.20
C MET A 74 1.60 -0.45 -3.92
N ALA A 75 2.70 0.28 -4.08
CA ALA A 75 3.42 0.90 -2.97
C ALA A 75 2.92 2.33 -2.80
N LEU A 76 2.37 2.65 -1.62
CA LEU A 76 1.89 3.99 -1.29
C LEU A 76 2.88 4.70 -0.37
N TYR A 77 3.12 5.97 -0.68
CA TYR A 77 3.98 6.88 0.06
C TYR A 77 3.17 8.12 0.45
N ALA A 78 3.40 8.68 1.63
CA ALA A 78 2.63 9.79 2.19
C ALA A 78 2.60 11.05 1.33
N ASP A 79 3.67 11.24 0.55
CA ASP A 79 3.84 12.39 -0.35
C ASP A 79 4.87 12.04 -1.45
N MET A 80 4.96 12.91 -2.47
CA MET A 80 5.87 12.70 -3.59
C MET A 80 7.35 12.77 -3.20
N GLY A 81 7.70 13.62 -2.24
CA GLY A 81 9.08 13.78 -1.77
C GLY A 81 9.63 12.56 -1.04
N SER A 82 8.72 11.72 -0.48
CA SER A 82 9.10 10.50 0.25
C SER A 82 9.31 9.28 -0.65
N VAL A 83 9.05 9.39 -1.97
CA VAL A 83 9.21 8.29 -2.92
C VAL A 83 10.70 8.05 -3.23
N PRO A 84 11.26 6.89 -2.83
CA PRO A 84 12.64 6.55 -3.17
C PRO A 84 12.75 6.14 -4.64
N GLN A 85 13.92 5.62 -5.05
CA GLN A 85 14.00 4.87 -6.29
C GLN A 85 13.14 3.61 -6.17
N VAL A 86 12.07 3.49 -6.98
CA VAL A 86 11.07 2.42 -6.86
C VAL A 86 10.78 1.73 -8.19
N GLY A 87 10.58 0.42 -8.12
CA GLY A 87 10.19 -0.43 -9.25
C GLY A 87 10.68 -1.87 -9.10
N PRO A 88 10.54 -2.69 -10.19
CA PRO A 88 10.14 -2.34 -11.57
C PRO A 88 8.69 -1.87 -11.68
N VAL A 89 8.49 -0.71 -12.31
CA VAL A 89 7.14 -0.14 -12.45
C VAL A 89 6.35 -0.86 -13.54
N ARG A 90 5.07 -1.11 -13.29
CA ARG A 90 4.19 -1.89 -14.17
C ARG A 90 2.82 -1.24 -14.35
N SER A 91 2.01 -1.88 -15.19
CA SER A 91 0.67 -1.41 -15.52
C SER A 91 -0.28 -1.47 -14.32
N THR A 92 -1.19 -0.50 -14.21
CA THR A 92 -2.28 -0.52 -13.24
C THR A 92 -3.48 -1.35 -13.72
N ARG A 93 -4.36 -1.71 -12.77
CA ARG A 93 -5.66 -2.35 -12.98
C ARG A 93 -6.71 -1.60 -12.19
N ASP A 94 -7.97 -1.76 -12.57
CA ASP A 94 -9.07 -1.00 -11.96
C ASP A 94 -9.23 -1.23 -10.44
N GLN A 95 -8.95 -2.42 -9.92
CA GLN A 95 -8.96 -2.67 -8.48
C GLN A 95 -7.92 -1.81 -7.72
N PHE A 96 -6.74 -1.57 -8.29
CA PHE A 96 -5.76 -0.67 -7.68
C PHE A 96 -6.17 0.79 -7.77
N VAL A 97 -6.79 1.20 -8.88
CA VAL A 97 -7.38 2.53 -9.01
C VAL A 97 -8.47 2.74 -7.95
N GLN A 98 -9.37 1.77 -7.78
CA GLN A 98 -10.44 1.81 -6.77
C GLN A 98 -9.89 1.92 -5.34
N PHE A 99 -8.74 1.31 -5.05
CA PHE A 99 -8.12 1.43 -3.73
C PHE A 99 -7.50 2.82 -3.51
N ALA A 100 -6.86 3.38 -4.54
CA ALA A 100 -6.14 4.65 -4.45
C ALA A 100 -7.05 5.90 -4.50
N LEU A 101 -8.24 5.79 -5.13
CA LEU A 101 -9.17 6.91 -5.35
C LEU A 101 -9.61 7.62 -4.07
N PRO A 102 -10.07 6.92 -3.01
CA PRO A 102 -10.52 7.57 -1.77
C PRO A 102 -9.40 8.38 -1.10
N LEU A 103 -8.16 7.90 -1.22
CA LEU A 103 -6.97 8.55 -0.65
C LEU A 103 -6.55 9.80 -1.44
N ASN A 104 -7.23 10.10 -2.56
CA ASN A 104 -6.81 11.14 -3.51
C ASN A 104 -5.35 11.00 -3.95
N SER A 105 -4.88 9.75 -4.09
CA SER A 105 -3.49 9.46 -4.46
C SER A 105 -3.21 9.79 -5.92
N ILE A 106 -2.00 10.27 -6.20
CA ILE A 106 -1.48 10.38 -7.56
C ILE A 106 -0.92 9.00 -7.96
N LEU A 107 -1.50 8.37 -8.99
CA LEU A 107 -1.05 7.06 -9.44
C LEU A 107 0.15 7.17 -10.37
N ALA A 108 1.18 6.34 -10.15
CA ALA A 108 2.36 6.21 -11.01
C ALA A 108 2.44 4.79 -11.56
N HIS A 109 2.38 4.64 -12.88
CA HIS A 109 2.34 3.34 -13.55
C HIS A 109 2.87 3.41 -14.99
N ILE A 110 3.16 2.27 -15.58
CA ILE A 110 3.51 2.16 -17.01
C ILE A 110 2.49 1.24 -17.67
N GLY A 111 1.49 1.87 -18.33
CA GLY A 111 0.36 1.22 -18.95
C GLY A 111 -0.77 0.86 -17.98
N SER A 112 -1.90 0.45 -18.54
CA SER A 112 -3.13 0.11 -17.82
C SER A 112 -3.96 -0.91 -18.59
N SER A 113 -4.87 -1.64 -17.92
CA SER A 113 -5.96 -2.31 -18.63
C SER A 113 -6.94 -1.28 -19.20
N VAL A 114 -7.77 -1.68 -20.15
CA VAL A 114 -8.85 -0.82 -20.68
C VAL A 114 -9.82 -0.41 -19.58
N TYR A 115 -10.09 -1.30 -18.62
CA TYR A 115 -10.98 -1.04 -17.49
C TYR A 115 -10.40 -0.01 -16.51
N ALA A 116 -9.10 -0.12 -16.21
CA ALA A 116 -8.41 0.88 -15.38
C ALA A 116 -8.38 2.25 -16.07
N ARG A 117 -8.11 2.30 -17.38
CA ARG A 117 -8.14 3.56 -18.15
C ARG A 117 -9.51 4.19 -18.11
N ASN A 118 -10.56 3.42 -18.41
CA ASN A 118 -11.92 3.94 -18.34
C ASN A 118 -12.28 4.48 -16.95
N LEU A 119 -11.83 3.79 -15.88
CA LEU A 119 -12.08 4.24 -14.51
C LEU A 119 -11.32 5.54 -14.20
N LEU A 120 -10.06 5.66 -14.61
CA LEU A 120 -9.28 6.90 -14.50
C LEU A 120 -9.98 8.06 -15.24
N ASP A 121 -10.41 7.82 -16.49
CA ASP A 121 -11.07 8.82 -17.33
C ASP A 121 -12.40 9.30 -16.72
N VAL A 122 -13.28 8.40 -16.29
CA VAL A 122 -14.59 8.77 -15.74
C VAL A 122 -14.53 9.36 -14.34
N THR A 123 -13.48 9.05 -13.57
CA THR A 123 -13.30 9.61 -12.22
C THR A 123 -12.49 10.88 -12.20
N GLY A 124 -11.74 11.16 -13.27
CA GLY A 124 -10.78 12.28 -13.34
C GLY A 124 -9.60 12.11 -12.38
N ALA A 125 -9.25 10.84 -12.06
CA ALA A 125 -8.14 10.57 -11.15
C ALA A 125 -6.79 10.92 -11.81
N ASP A 126 -5.92 11.57 -11.05
CA ASP A 126 -4.60 11.94 -11.53
C ASP A 126 -3.68 10.72 -11.66
N SER A 127 -3.06 10.56 -12.83
CA SER A 127 -2.13 9.48 -13.08
C SER A 127 -0.94 9.92 -13.94
N ILE A 128 0.23 9.41 -13.58
CA ILE A 128 1.50 9.61 -14.29
C ILE A 128 1.79 8.30 -15.03
N ASP A 129 1.36 8.22 -16.31
CA ASP A 129 1.53 7.01 -17.12
C ASP A 129 2.80 7.07 -17.97
N GLY A 130 3.73 6.17 -17.70
CA GLY A 130 5.00 6.06 -18.43
C GLY A 130 4.87 5.65 -19.89
N LEU A 131 3.74 5.14 -20.37
CA LEU A 131 3.51 4.92 -21.79
C LEU A 131 3.45 6.25 -22.56
N TYR A 132 2.99 7.33 -21.91
CA TYR A 132 2.89 8.65 -22.51
C TYR A 132 4.09 9.55 -22.18
N LEU A 133 4.56 9.51 -20.93
CA LEU A 133 5.60 10.38 -20.43
C LEU A 133 7.02 9.84 -20.64
N GLY A 134 7.16 8.52 -20.79
CA GLY A 134 8.46 7.90 -21.02
C GLY A 134 9.51 8.35 -20.03
N ARG A 135 10.64 8.82 -20.53
CA ARG A 135 11.79 9.27 -19.71
C ARG A 135 11.58 10.60 -18.98
N THR A 136 10.46 11.26 -19.15
CA THR A 136 10.11 12.44 -18.33
C THR A 136 9.80 12.07 -16.90
N ALA A 137 9.14 10.91 -16.67
CA ALA A 137 8.72 10.47 -15.35
C ALA A 137 9.34 9.13 -14.91
N TYR A 138 10.04 8.43 -15.81
CA TYR A 138 10.61 7.11 -15.56
C TYR A 138 11.99 6.99 -16.19
N TRP A 139 12.83 6.14 -15.63
CA TRP A 139 14.11 5.82 -16.23
C TRP A 139 14.23 4.32 -16.49
N PHE A 140 15.03 3.97 -17.48
CA PHE A 140 15.30 2.58 -17.86
C PHE A 140 16.67 2.17 -17.33
N ASP A 141 16.74 1.13 -16.54
CA ASP A 141 17.99 0.58 -16.02
C ASP A 141 18.68 -0.27 -17.08
N GLU A 142 19.59 0.34 -17.83
CA GLU A 142 20.38 -0.32 -18.88
C GLU A 142 21.28 -1.43 -18.31
N ALA A 143 21.80 -1.24 -17.08
CA ALA A 143 22.65 -2.23 -16.43
C ALA A 143 21.86 -3.49 -16.08
N ARG A 144 20.62 -3.32 -15.60
CA ARG A 144 19.68 -4.42 -15.32
C ARG A 144 19.23 -5.12 -16.62
N SER A 145 19.04 -4.38 -17.69
CA SER A 145 18.60 -4.89 -19.02
C SER A 145 19.70 -5.61 -19.82
N ASN A 146 20.91 -5.65 -19.31
CA ASN A 146 22.04 -6.21 -20.05
C ASN A 146 21.74 -7.64 -20.52
N PRO A 147 21.93 -7.97 -21.83
CA PRO A 147 21.64 -9.27 -22.42
C PRO A 147 22.62 -10.40 -21.99
N LYS A 148 23.47 -10.18 -21.00
CA LYS A 148 24.26 -11.26 -20.40
C LYS A 148 23.35 -12.38 -19.91
N PRO A 149 23.81 -13.65 -19.88
CA PRO A 149 23.08 -14.73 -19.27
C PRO A 149 22.66 -14.32 -17.84
N GLY A 150 21.33 -14.21 -17.57
CA GLY A 150 20.76 -13.70 -16.33
C GLY A 150 20.23 -12.26 -16.35
N GLY A 151 20.34 -11.54 -17.48
CA GLY A 151 19.73 -10.21 -17.63
C GLY A 151 18.20 -10.26 -17.59
N TYR A 152 17.59 -9.15 -17.16
CA TYR A 152 16.15 -9.04 -17.03
C TYR A 152 15.47 -8.71 -18.36
N LEU A 153 14.21 -9.12 -18.52
CA LEU A 153 13.37 -8.64 -19.60
C LEU A 153 13.16 -7.12 -19.47
N LYS A 154 13.14 -6.41 -20.59
CA LYS A 154 13.03 -4.93 -20.62
C LYS A 154 11.89 -4.36 -19.79
N GLU A 155 10.81 -5.10 -19.70
CA GLU A 155 9.63 -4.71 -18.91
C GLU A 155 9.86 -4.69 -17.39
N TYR A 156 10.93 -5.32 -16.89
CA TYR A 156 11.34 -5.29 -15.48
C TYR A 156 12.53 -4.36 -15.21
N CYS A 157 12.80 -3.43 -16.13
CA CYS A 157 13.93 -2.50 -16.04
C CYS A 157 13.52 -1.04 -15.95
N TRP A 158 12.22 -0.74 -15.74
CA TRP A 158 11.71 0.61 -15.62
C TRP A 158 11.48 0.97 -14.16
N PHE A 159 12.02 2.12 -13.75
CA PHE A 159 11.97 2.65 -12.39
C PHE A 159 11.57 4.11 -12.39
N THR A 160 11.20 4.62 -11.22
CA THR A 160 10.95 6.04 -10.99
C THR A 160 11.50 6.45 -9.63
N ASP A 161 11.43 7.75 -9.31
CA ASP A 161 11.77 8.34 -8.01
C ASP A 161 11.02 9.67 -7.83
N ALA A 162 11.19 10.31 -6.67
CA ALA A 162 10.55 11.58 -6.34
C ALA A 162 10.77 12.67 -7.40
N ALA A 163 12.00 12.81 -7.93
CA ALA A 163 12.34 13.86 -8.88
C ALA A 163 11.69 13.63 -10.24
N LEU A 164 11.70 12.39 -10.72
CA LEU A 164 11.06 11.99 -11.98
C LEU A 164 9.54 12.10 -11.91
N LEU A 165 8.94 11.68 -10.79
CA LEU A 165 7.50 11.82 -10.59
C LEU A 165 7.08 13.29 -10.49
N ALA A 166 7.89 14.14 -9.83
CA ALA A 166 7.65 15.58 -9.79
C ALA A 166 7.70 16.19 -11.19
N ALA A 167 8.67 15.81 -12.02
CA ALA A 167 8.75 16.26 -13.40
C ALA A 167 7.54 15.81 -14.23
N GLY A 168 7.08 14.56 -14.06
CA GLY A 168 5.86 14.04 -14.71
C GLY A 168 4.60 14.77 -14.26
N ARG A 169 4.46 14.99 -12.96
CA ARG A 169 3.38 15.78 -12.35
C ARG A 169 3.31 17.20 -12.93
N ASP A 170 4.44 17.88 -12.94
CA ASP A 170 4.54 19.26 -13.43
C ASP A 170 4.21 19.36 -14.92
N HIS A 171 4.66 18.37 -15.72
CA HIS A 171 4.32 18.27 -17.14
C HIS A 171 2.81 18.14 -17.38
N LEU A 172 2.12 17.42 -16.49
CA LEU A 172 0.67 17.20 -16.57
C LEU A 172 -0.15 18.29 -15.88
N GLY A 173 0.48 19.19 -15.10
CA GLY A 173 -0.21 20.21 -14.31
C GLY A 173 -1.03 19.63 -13.16
N ILE A 174 -0.63 18.48 -12.59
CA ILE A 174 -1.29 17.84 -11.46
C ILE A 174 -0.95 18.60 -10.18
N ASP A 175 -1.96 18.93 -9.37
CA ASP A 175 -1.78 19.56 -8.07
C ASP A 175 -1.22 18.54 -7.05
N PRO A 176 -0.07 18.80 -6.41
CA PRO A 176 0.47 17.95 -5.36
C PRO A 176 -0.29 18.02 -4.04
N ALA A 177 -1.17 19.00 -3.87
CA ALA A 177 -1.99 19.20 -2.68
C ALA A 177 -3.47 18.86 -2.95
N GLY A 178 -4.19 18.51 -1.89
CA GLY A 178 -5.62 18.24 -1.98
C GLY A 178 -6.20 17.66 -0.70
N THR A 179 -7.49 17.37 -0.72
CA THR A 179 -8.12 16.66 0.40
C THR A 179 -7.59 15.23 0.46
N VAL A 180 -6.99 14.85 1.58
CA VAL A 180 -6.46 13.52 1.83
C VAL A 180 -7.29 12.86 2.92
N HIS A 181 -7.85 11.68 2.63
CA HIS A 181 -8.57 10.87 3.61
C HIS A 181 -7.60 9.90 4.31
N THR A 182 -7.83 9.66 5.58
CA THR A 182 -7.08 8.69 6.35
C THR A 182 -7.48 7.27 5.93
N LEU A 183 -6.50 6.42 5.66
CA LEU A 183 -6.74 5.05 5.16
C LEU A 183 -7.53 4.20 6.17
N PHE A 184 -7.17 4.31 7.46
CA PHE A 184 -7.82 3.60 8.56
C PHE A 184 -8.07 4.54 9.73
N ARG A 185 -8.93 4.12 10.66
CA ARG A 185 -9.06 4.77 11.95
C ARG A 185 -7.92 4.33 12.87
N PHE A 186 -6.84 5.13 12.91
CA PHE A 186 -5.67 4.84 13.73
C PHE A 186 -5.89 5.20 15.21
N SER A 187 -5.30 4.38 16.11
CA SER A 187 -5.32 4.62 17.56
C SER A 187 -4.09 3.98 18.23
N ASP A 188 -3.52 4.69 19.22
CA ASP A 188 -2.46 4.14 20.10
C ASP A 188 -2.98 2.99 20.98
N THR A 189 -4.30 2.83 21.07
CA THR A 189 -4.97 1.69 21.70
C THR A 189 -5.79 0.95 20.64
N PRO A 190 -5.14 0.14 19.80
CA PRO A 190 -5.83 -0.58 18.72
C PRO A 190 -6.81 -1.61 19.27
N THR A 191 -7.79 -1.99 18.44
CA THR A 191 -8.75 -3.05 18.80
C THR A 191 -7.99 -4.35 19.14
N PRO A 192 -8.23 -4.94 20.32
CA PRO A 192 -7.49 -6.10 20.77
C PRO A 192 -7.70 -7.32 19.87
N ALA A 193 -6.63 -8.08 19.63
CA ALA A 193 -6.69 -9.36 18.94
C ALA A 193 -7.48 -10.40 19.76
N THR A 194 -8.13 -11.35 19.07
CA THR A 194 -8.89 -12.45 19.68
C THR A 194 -8.21 -13.80 19.50
N GLY A 195 -7.17 -13.88 18.69
CA GLY A 195 -6.38 -15.10 18.45
C GLY A 195 -4.91 -14.78 18.21
N ALA A 196 -4.07 -15.81 18.10
CA ALA A 196 -2.66 -15.70 17.77
C ALA A 196 -2.44 -15.75 16.26
N ALA A 197 -1.45 -14.99 15.78
CA ALA A 197 -0.98 -15.00 14.40
C ALA A 197 0.51 -14.60 14.37
N THR A 198 1.36 -15.45 14.97
CA THR A 198 2.81 -15.22 14.94
C THR A 198 3.42 -15.55 13.58
N THR A 199 2.76 -16.42 12.81
CA THR A 199 3.02 -16.60 11.38
C THR A 199 1.74 -16.48 10.59
N VAL A 200 1.83 -15.94 9.37
CA VAL A 200 0.70 -15.82 8.45
C VAL A 200 1.18 -16.25 7.07
N THR A 201 0.45 -17.16 6.44
CA THR A 201 0.69 -17.56 5.06
C THR A 201 -0.52 -17.20 4.21
N LEU A 202 -0.29 -16.52 3.10
CA LEU A 202 -1.31 -16.11 2.14
C LEU A 202 -1.13 -16.86 0.83
N SER A 203 -2.23 -17.38 0.28
CA SER A 203 -2.26 -18.02 -1.03
C SER A 203 -3.27 -17.29 -1.93
N PHE A 204 -2.79 -16.45 -2.83
CA PHE A 204 -3.60 -15.73 -3.81
C PHE A 204 -4.06 -16.65 -4.95
N SER A 205 -3.15 -17.55 -5.35
CA SER A 205 -3.37 -18.52 -6.43
C SER A 205 -2.44 -19.73 -6.23
N GLY A 206 -2.42 -20.67 -7.18
CA GLY A 206 -1.42 -21.75 -7.19
C GLY A 206 0.01 -21.28 -7.50
N ALA A 207 0.19 -20.01 -7.93
CA ALA A 207 1.48 -19.45 -8.34
C ALA A 207 1.92 -18.23 -7.53
N ALA A 208 1.06 -17.72 -6.62
CA ALA A 208 1.32 -16.49 -5.87
C ALA A 208 1.01 -16.69 -4.39
N GLU A 209 2.05 -16.66 -3.58
CA GLU A 209 2.02 -16.81 -2.14
C GLU A 209 2.86 -15.74 -1.46
N ALA A 210 2.48 -15.36 -0.24
CA ALA A 210 3.25 -14.50 0.64
C ALA A 210 3.23 -15.05 2.07
N GLY A 211 4.34 -14.91 2.79
CA GLY A 211 4.44 -15.31 4.18
C GLY A 211 4.82 -14.12 5.06
N PHE A 212 4.47 -14.22 6.34
CA PHE A 212 4.83 -13.23 7.36
C PHE A 212 5.21 -13.95 8.66
N ALA A 213 6.25 -13.47 9.32
CA ALA A 213 6.65 -13.91 10.64
C ALA A 213 6.76 -12.70 11.57
N TYR A 214 6.04 -12.73 12.68
CA TYR A 214 6.08 -11.71 13.70
C TYR A 214 7.32 -11.87 14.59
N SER A 215 7.99 -10.76 14.87
CA SER A 215 9.07 -10.69 15.84
C SER A 215 8.65 -9.82 17.02
N ALA A 216 8.61 -10.40 18.23
CA ALA A 216 8.34 -9.65 19.44
C ALA A 216 9.41 -8.60 19.77
N ASP A 217 10.66 -8.83 19.32
CA ASP A 217 11.77 -7.89 19.55
C ASP A 217 11.61 -6.58 18.78
N THR A 218 11.03 -6.64 17.58
CA THR A 218 10.82 -5.47 16.72
C THR A 218 9.37 -4.98 16.72
N GLY A 219 8.42 -5.82 17.15
CA GLY A 219 6.98 -5.55 17.03
C GLY A 219 6.44 -5.62 15.59
N LEU A 220 7.19 -6.21 14.64
CA LEU A 220 6.89 -6.18 13.22
C LEU A 220 6.72 -7.57 12.62
N TYR A 221 5.92 -7.65 11.56
CA TYR A 221 5.82 -8.79 10.67
C TYR A 221 6.84 -8.66 9.53
N ALA A 222 7.79 -9.56 9.42
CA ALA A 222 8.72 -9.65 8.29
C ALA A 222 8.10 -10.46 7.16
N LYS A 223 8.06 -9.88 5.94
CA LYS A 223 7.49 -10.51 4.75
C LYS A 223 8.46 -11.50 4.11
N SER A 224 7.93 -12.61 3.63
CA SER A 224 8.61 -13.55 2.72
C SER A 224 7.83 -13.71 1.41
N ILE A 225 8.54 -14.06 0.34
CA ILE A 225 7.97 -14.35 -0.98
C ILE A 225 8.79 -15.47 -1.64
N PHE A 226 8.14 -16.39 -2.35
CA PHE A 226 8.79 -17.54 -2.98
C PHE A 226 9.70 -18.35 -2.03
N GLY A 227 9.29 -18.47 -0.75
CA GLY A 227 10.04 -19.21 0.27
C GLY A 227 11.30 -18.52 0.81
N ALA A 228 11.55 -17.24 0.46
CA ALA A 228 12.70 -16.46 0.93
C ALA A 228 12.27 -15.13 1.55
N PRO A 229 13.09 -14.49 2.42
CA PRO A 229 12.82 -13.15 2.91
C PRO A 229 12.60 -12.18 1.74
N HIS A 230 11.56 -11.35 1.82
CA HIS A 230 11.29 -10.32 0.84
C HIS A 230 12.06 -9.06 1.21
N THR A 231 13.08 -8.73 0.41
CA THR A 231 13.94 -7.56 0.62
C THR A 231 13.98 -6.70 -0.64
N ASP A 232 14.23 -5.42 -0.45
CA ASP A 232 14.67 -4.56 -1.55
C ASP A 232 16.08 -4.97 -2.04
N GLU A 233 16.51 -4.45 -3.19
CA GLU A 233 17.81 -4.78 -3.81
C GLU A 233 19.02 -4.47 -2.90
N ASP A 234 18.89 -3.50 -2.00
CA ASP A 234 19.90 -3.13 -1.01
C ASP A 234 19.93 -4.05 0.22
N GLY A 235 19.06 -5.05 0.27
CA GLY A 235 18.90 -6.00 1.37
C GLY A 235 17.96 -5.54 2.49
N THR A 236 17.34 -4.36 2.39
CA THR A 236 16.39 -3.87 3.39
C THR A 236 15.12 -4.75 3.40
N PRO A 237 14.77 -5.36 4.55
CA PRO A 237 13.61 -6.25 4.63
C PRO A 237 12.30 -5.48 4.61
N LEU A 238 11.28 -6.06 3.96
CA LEU A 238 9.91 -5.54 4.01
C LEU A 238 9.26 -5.96 5.33
N GLN A 239 8.90 -4.98 6.15
CA GLN A 239 8.35 -5.19 7.49
C GLN A 239 7.14 -4.28 7.74
N TYR A 240 6.14 -4.79 8.48
CA TYR A 240 4.85 -4.12 8.70
C TYR A 240 4.42 -4.26 10.16
N THR A 241 3.78 -3.21 10.68
CA THR A 241 3.08 -3.21 11.97
C THR A 241 1.75 -3.96 11.83
N ASN A 242 1.07 -3.77 10.70
CA ASN A 242 -0.29 -4.24 10.46
C ASN A 242 -0.38 -5.10 9.19
N LEU A 243 -1.18 -6.16 9.26
CA LEU A 243 -1.62 -6.93 8.09
C LEU A 243 -3.15 -6.85 8.00
N LEU A 244 -3.69 -6.36 6.89
CA LEU A 244 -5.12 -6.33 6.56
C LEU A 244 -5.36 -7.35 5.44
N LEU A 245 -6.04 -8.44 5.77
CA LEU A 245 -6.25 -9.60 4.90
C LEU A 245 -7.73 -9.65 4.54
N LEU A 246 -8.10 -9.14 3.37
CA LEU A 246 -9.48 -8.86 2.97
C LEU A 246 -9.95 -9.90 1.95
N ASN A 247 -10.94 -10.72 2.31
CA ASN A 247 -11.57 -11.64 1.37
C ASN A 247 -12.45 -10.85 0.41
N CYS A 248 -12.31 -11.12 -0.89
CA CYS A 248 -13.01 -10.45 -1.95
C CYS A 248 -13.52 -11.48 -2.97
N ASN A 249 -14.71 -11.27 -3.51
CA ASN A 249 -15.17 -12.08 -4.63
C ASN A 249 -14.38 -11.66 -5.88
N ILE A 250 -13.61 -12.61 -6.44
CA ILE A 250 -12.74 -12.38 -7.59
C ILE A 250 -13.18 -13.27 -8.74
N THR A 251 -13.51 -12.65 -9.87
CA THR A 251 -13.93 -13.32 -11.10
C THR A 251 -13.11 -12.83 -12.29
N LEU A 252 -13.52 -13.14 -13.49
CA LEU A 252 -12.95 -12.58 -14.71
C LEU A 252 -13.91 -11.56 -15.32
N LYS A 253 -13.35 -10.50 -15.86
CA LYS A 253 -14.08 -9.52 -16.67
C LYS A 253 -14.61 -10.17 -17.96
N PRO A 254 -15.54 -9.52 -18.68
CA PRO A 254 -16.14 -10.08 -19.89
C PRO A 254 -15.15 -10.50 -21.00
N ASP A 255 -13.95 -9.96 -20.98
CA ASP A 255 -12.86 -10.35 -21.90
C ASP A 255 -12.23 -11.72 -21.58
N GLY A 256 -12.59 -12.31 -20.43
CA GLY A 256 -12.09 -13.60 -19.98
C GLY A 256 -10.62 -13.61 -19.55
N GLN A 257 -9.97 -12.46 -19.42
CA GLN A 257 -8.54 -12.33 -19.11
C GLN A 257 -8.28 -11.49 -17.87
N VAL A 258 -8.86 -10.29 -17.81
CA VAL A 258 -8.64 -9.35 -16.70
C VAL A 258 -9.44 -9.81 -15.49
N THR A 259 -8.79 -9.80 -14.32
CA THR A 259 -9.47 -10.09 -13.04
C THR A 259 -10.43 -8.98 -12.67
N GLU A 260 -11.59 -9.36 -12.16
CA GLU A 260 -12.60 -8.46 -11.60
C GLU A 260 -12.73 -8.68 -10.11
N PHE A 261 -12.63 -7.60 -9.35
CA PHE A 261 -12.77 -7.59 -7.90
C PHE A 261 -14.08 -6.92 -7.50
N ASP A 262 -14.88 -7.61 -6.71
CA ASP A 262 -15.99 -6.97 -6.01
C ASP A 262 -15.44 -6.28 -4.76
N MET A 263 -15.15 -5.00 -4.89
CA MET A 263 -14.55 -4.19 -3.83
C MET A 263 -15.61 -3.44 -3.00
N THR A 264 -16.82 -3.96 -2.90
CA THR A 264 -17.92 -3.31 -2.14
C THR A 264 -17.87 -3.65 -0.65
N GLU A 265 -17.78 -4.92 -0.32
CA GLU A 265 -17.73 -5.42 1.05
C GLU A 265 -17.19 -6.85 1.12
N GLY A 266 -16.81 -7.30 2.31
CA GLY A 266 -16.40 -8.67 2.55
C GLY A 266 -15.99 -8.91 3.99
N THR A 267 -15.49 -10.11 4.25
CA THR A 267 -14.88 -10.49 5.54
C THR A 267 -13.36 -10.44 5.44
N GLY A 268 -12.69 -10.50 6.57
CA GLY A 268 -11.23 -10.54 6.56
C GLY A 268 -10.65 -10.65 7.96
N TRP A 269 -9.38 -10.32 8.06
CA TRP A 269 -8.64 -10.32 9.31
C TRP A 269 -7.73 -9.11 9.40
N TYR A 270 -7.59 -8.61 10.61
CA TYR A 270 -6.58 -7.64 11.00
C TYR A 270 -5.56 -8.33 11.89
N CYS A 271 -4.27 -8.29 11.52
CA CYS A 271 -3.19 -8.81 12.34
C CYS A 271 -2.28 -7.67 12.80
N THR A 272 -1.96 -7.65 14.09
CA THR A 272 -1.01 -6.72 14.72
C THR A 272 -0.45 -7.34 15.99
N ALA A 273 0.78 -6.99 16.36
CA ALA A 273 1.45 -7.44 17.58
C ALA A 273 1.42 -8.97 17.80
N GLY A 274 1.51 -9.77 16.73
CA GLY A 274 1.47 -11.24 16.78
C GLY A 274 0.09 -11.82 17.00
N GLY A 275 -0.96 -11.00 16.98
CA GLY A 275 -2.35 -11.43 17.15
C GLY A 275 -3.20 -11.23 15.89
N VAL A 276 -4.39 -11.83 15.88
CA VAL A 276 -5.38 -11.73 14.80
C VAL A 276 -6.76 -11.42 15.34
N LEU A 277 -7.51 -10.63 14.56
CA LEU A 277 -8.88 -10.21 14.81
C LEU A 277 -9.70 -10.41 13.52
N PRO A 278 -10.78 -11.21 13.51
CA PRO A 278 -11.71 -11.25 12.39
C PRO A 278 -12.42 -9.91 12.22
N LEU A 279 -12.68 -9.52 10.97
CA LEU A 279 -13.37 -8.27 10.65
C LEU A 279 -14.30 -8.40 9.45
N ILE A 280 -15.18 -7.42 9.31
CA ILE A 280 -15.95 -7.11 8.11
C ILE A 280 -15.38 -5.83 7.53
N TRP A 281 -15.15 -5.79 6.22
CA TRP A 281 -14.76 -4.57 5.55
C TRP A 281 -15.85 -4.11 4.59
N GLN A 282 -16.00 -2.79 4.46
CA GLN A 282 -16.96 -2.16 3.56
C GLN A 282 -16.30 -0.97 2.86
N LYS A 283 -16.55 -0.85 1.57
CA LYS A 283 -16.05 0.26 0.77
C LYS A 283 -17.15 0.95 -0.04
N GLY A 284 -18.10 0.18 -0.61
CA GLY A 284 -19.13 0.74 -1.48
C GLY A 284 -18.61 1.03 -2.89
N GLY A 285 -18.76 2.27 -3.36
CA GLY A 285 -18.31 2.65 -4.71
C GLY A 285 -16.80 2.90 -4.83
N PRO A 286 -16.31 3.17 -6.05
CA PRO A 286 -14.87 3.37 -6.30
C PRO A 286 -14.23 4.51 -5.51
N LYS A 287 -14.99 5.57 -5.19
CA LYS A 287 -14.50 6.75 -4.45
C LYS A 287 -14.79 6.71 -2.95
N ASP A 288 -15.48 5.69 -2.46
CA ASP A 288 -15.86 5.60 -1.06
C ASP A 288 -14.67 5.05 -0.24
N ASP A 289 -14.57 5.50 1.01
CA ASP A 289 -13.50 5.09 1.92
C ASP A 289 -13.64 3.61 2.31
N LEU A 290 -12.52 2.98 2.65
CA LEU A 290 -12.48 1.64 3.21
C LEU A 290 -12.71 1.69 4.72
N HIS A 291 -13.76 1.04 5.18
CA HIS A 291 -14.12 0.92 6.59
C HIS A 291 -13.94 -0.51 7.09
N LEU A 292 -13.54 -0.66 8.35
CA LEU A 292 -13.30 -1.93 9.02
C LEU A 292 -14.17 -2.03 10.25
N TYR A 293 -14.93 -3.12 10.40
CA TYR A 293 -15.87 -3.31 11.50
C TYR A 293 -15.70 -4.68 12.15
N LEU A 294 -16.03 -4.78 13.43
CA LEU A 294 -16.33 -6.04 14.10
C LEU A 294 -17.72 -6.55 13.66
N GLU A 295 -18.03 -7.81 13.99
CA GLU A 295 -19.33 -8.41 13.69
C GLU A 295 -20.52 -7.66 14.34
N ASP A 296 -20.28 -7.00 15.46
CA ASP A 296 -21.30 -6.19 16.17
C ASP A 296 -21.45 -4.76 15.61
N GLY A 297 -20.72 -4.43 14.53
CA GLY A 297 -20.74 -3.12 13.89
C GLY A 297 -19.82 -2.07 14.53
N THR A 298 -19.04 -2.44 15.56
CA THR A 298 -18.02 -1.56 16.15
C THR A 298 -16.88 -1.37 15.16
N GLU A 299 -16.46 -0.13 14.94
CA GLU A 299 -15.34 0.20 14.03
C GLU A 299 -14.00 -0.29 14.61
N VAL A 300 -13.19 -0.94 13.77
CA VAL A 300 -11.86 -1.46 14.15
C VAL A 300 -10.86 -0.32 14.19
N LEU A 301 -10.16 -0.18 15.32
CA LEU A 301 -9.05 0.75 15.49
C LEU A 301 -7.74 0.06 15.12
N VAL A 302 -6.99 0.67 14.18
CA VAL A 302 -5.72 0.13 13.66
C VAL A 302 -4.53 0.78 14.37
N ALA A 303 -3.50 0.01 14.68
CA ALA A 303 -2.27 0.53 15.29
C ALA A 303 -1.54 1.47 14.32
N PRO A 304 -1.00 2.62 14.79
CA PRO A 304 -0.16 3.45 13.96
C PRO A 304 1.09 2.69 13.48
N GLY A 305 1.40 2.81 12.19
CA GLY A 305 2.55 2.13 11.58
C GLY A 305 2.29 1.68 10.16
N LYS A 306 3.32 1.11 9.53
CA LYS A 306 3.23 0.60 8.15
C LYS A 306 2.26 -0.57 8.06
N SER A 307 1.50 -0.61 6.97
CA SER A 307 0.50 -1.64 6.73
C SER A 307 0.74 -2.41 5.43
N TYR A 308 0.50 -3.72 5.49
CA TYR A 308 0.33 -4.54 4.30
C TYR A 308 -1.15 -4.87 4.13
N VAL A 309 -1.68 -4.69 2.93
CA VAL A 309 -3.09 -4.95 2.60
C VAL A 309 -3.15 -5.98 1.46
N ALA A 310 -3.84 -7.08 1.68
CA ALA A 310 -4.07 -8.11 0.67
C ALA A 310 -5.57 -8.27 0.40
N TYR A 311 -5.96 -8.29 -0.88
CA TYR A 311 -7.27 -8.77 -1.28
C TYR A 311 -7.15 -10.20 -1.79
N LEU A 312 -7.81 -11.12 -1.12
CA LEU A 312 -7.70 -12.57 -1.30
C LEU A 312 -8.99 -13.15 -1.88
N PRO A 313 -8.92 -14.21 -2.72
CA PRO A 313 -10.11 -14.84 -3.26
C PRO A 313 -11.00 -15.42 -2.16
N ALA A 314 -12.22 -14.93 -2.04
CA ALA A 314 -13.22 -15.48 -1.14
C ALA A 314 -13.54 -16.94 -1.53
N GLY A 315 -13.70 -17.82 -0.53
CA GLY A 315 -14.03 -19.24 -0.73
C GLY A 315 -12.84 -20.11 -1.19
N ARG A 316 -11.62 -19.55 -1.37
CA ARG A 316 -10.43 -20.35 -1.59
C ARG A 316 -10.01 -21.04 -0.30
N GLU A 317 -9.93 -22.37 -0.34
CA GLU A 317 -9.44 -23.14 0.81
C GLU A 317 -7.97 -22.76 1.12
N ASN A 318 -7.65 -22.56 2.39
CA ASN A 318 -6.32 -22.16 2.87
C ASN A 318 -5.76 -20.87 2.23
N ALA A 319 -6.63 -19.94 1.79
CA ALA A 319 -6.18 -18.63 1.31
C ALA A 319 -5.40 -17.87 2.39
N VAL A 320 -5.75 -18.07 3.65
CA VAL A 320 -5.04 -17.55 4.82
C VAL A 320 -4.84 -18.68 5.84
N VAL A 321 -3.61 -18.86 6.31
CA VAL A 321 -3.25 -19.80 7.38
C VAL A 321 -2.48 -19.07 8.45
N PHE A 322 -2.93 -19.19 9.70
CA PHE A 322 -2.29 -18.63 10.90
C PHE A 322 -1.55 -19.72 11.69
N GLY A 323 -0.40 -19.34 12.30
CA GLY A 323 0.38 -20.16 13.20
C GLY A 323 0.96 -19.39 14.38
#